data_f88a5b0e98c14ca59b60396b14b624b1
#
_entry.id   f88a5b0e98c14ca59b60396b14b624b1
#
_cell.length_a   1.000
_cell.length_b   1.000
_cell.length_c   1.000
_cell.angle_alpha   90.00
_cell.angle_beta   90.00
_cell.angle_gamma   90.00
#
_symmetry.space_group_name_H-M   'P 1'
#
loop_
_entity.id
_entity.type
_entity.pdbx_description
1 polymer ?
#
loop_
_entity_poly.entity_id
_entity_poly.type
_entity_poly.pdbx_seq_one_letter_code
_entity_poly.pdbx_strand_id
1 'polypeptide(L)'
;MLTSQESGGYLVFDQAEALTAIDVNTGRFVGKRNQDETVLRTNLEAVEEVVKQLRLRNIGGIIIVDFIDMTHEADRKRVSDALSQALKRDKARTSMLKISELGLVQMTRKRTRESLEAMLTETCPTCHGCRVVKSVATLAADVLRGIQRAAGRNPQTDLLVAKVNPEVARYLYDVDSKALQTTEERLGVKIVLRSSETIQPGAFELLQATAAA
;
A
#
# COMPACT_ATOMS: atom_id res chain seq x y z
N MET A 1 -8.32 -2.07 4.59
CA MET A 1 -9.56 -2.87 4.70
C MET A 1 -10.67 -2.00 5.27
N LEU A 2 -11.81 -1.90 4.58
CA LEU A 2 -12.90 -0.95 4.83
C LEU A 2 -13.99 -1.55 5.72
N THR A 3 -14.52 -0.75 6.65
CA THR A 3 -15.69 -1.10 7.47
C THR A 3 -16.63 0.10 7.52
N SER A 4 -17.88 -0.06 7.09
CA SER A 4 -18.89 1.00 7.05
C SER A 4 -19.53 1.22 8.42
N GLN A 5 -19.94 2.46 8.71
CA GLN A 5 -20.66 2.90 9.91
C GLN A 5 -22.11 3.21 9.58
N GLU A 6 -22.98 3.23 10.60
CA GLU A 6 -24.42 3.55 10.44
C GLU A 6 -24.64 5.00 9.99
N SER A 7 -23.79 5.93 10.42
CA SER A 7 -23.80 7.35 9.97
C SER A 7 -23.37 7.56 8.53
N GLY A 8 -22.97 6.49 7.82
CA GLY A 8 -22.41 6.57 6.47
C GLY A 8 -20.90 6.83 6.44
N GLY A 9 -20.24 6.99 7.58
CA GLY A 9 -18.79 7.01 7.71
C GLY A 9 -18.18 5.63 7.48
N TYR A 10 -16.85 5.55 7.42
CA TYR A 10 -16.14 4.30 7.27
C TYR A 10 -14.78 4.33 7.94
N LEU A 11 -14.29 3.16 8.33
CA LEU A 11 -12.96 2.95 8.90
C LEU A 11 -12.06 2.26 7.90
N VAL A 12 -10.82 2.70 7.82
CA VAL A 12 -9.76 2.03 7.07
C VAL A 12 -8.76 1.44 8.03
N PHE A 13 -8.53 0.14 7.94
CA PHE A 13 -7.51 -0.57 8.73
C PHE A 13 -6.31 -0.86 7.87
N ASP A 14 -5.17 -0.37 8.27
CA ASP A 14 -3.89 -0.51 7.58
C ASP A 14 -2.85 -1.13 8.52
N GLN A 15 -2.54 -2.42 8.31
CA GLN A 15 -1.53 -3.13 9.09
C GLN A 15 -0.18 -3.01 8.39
N ALA A 16 0.71 -2.21 8.97
CA ALA A 16 2.11 -2.16 8.59
C ALA A 16 2.93 -3.14 9.44
N GLU A 17 4.21 -3.31 9.12
CA GLU A 17 5.11 -4.20 9.87
C GLU A 17 5.23 -3.81 11.35
N ALA A 18 5.33 -2.51 11.64
CA ALA A 18 5.59 -1.99 12.99
C ALA A 18 4.31 -1.66 13.78
N LEU A 19 3.24 -1.25 13.12
CA LEU A 19 2.02 -0.76 13.74
C LEU A 19 0.80 -0.94 12.84
N THR A 20 -0.40 -0.83 13.46
CA THR A 20 -1.66 -0.74 12.73
C THR A 20 -2.16 0.70 12.79
N ALA A 21 -2.41 1.31 11.65
CA ALA A 21 -3.12 2.57 11.53
C ALA A 21 -4.61 2.31 11.27
N ILE A 22 -5.47 3.09 11.94
CA ILE A 22 -6.92 3.06 11.75
C ILE A 22 -7.36 4.49 11.47
N ASP A 23 -7.87 4.72 10.26
CA ASP A 23 -8.32 6.04 9.80
C ASP A 23 -9.84 6.09 9.81
N VAL A 24 -10.40 7.15 10.41
CA VAL A 24 -11.84 7.39 10.54
C VAL A 24 -12.26 8.43 9.51
N ASN A 25 -13.14 8.04 8.62
CA ASN A 25 -13.61 8.90 7.54
C ASN A 25 -15.10 9.24 7.68
N THR A 26 -15.48 10.50 7.44
CA THR A 26 -16.86 10.89 7.28
C THR A 26 -17.40 10.37 5.94
N GLY A 27 -18.63 9.89 5.92
CA GLY A 27 -19.34 9.63 4.67
C GLY A 27 -19.73 10.93 3.95
N ARG A 28 -20.54 10.79 2.90
CA ARG A 28 -20.97 11.91 2.03
C ARG A 28 -21.85 12.97 2.72
N PHE A 29 -22.27 12.77 3.96
CA PHE A 29 -23.17 13.66 4.69
C PHE A 29 -22.40 14.62 5.61
N VAL A 30 -22.03 15.78 5.11
CA VAL A 30 -21.60 16.91 5.91
C VAL A 30 -22.64 18.04 5.73
N GLY A 31 -23.67 18.04 6.58
CA GLY A 31 -24.59 19.17 6.67
C GLY A 31 -23.86 20.39 7.24
N LYS A 32 -23.81 21.48 6.51
CA LYS A 32 -23.08 22.72 6.89
C LYS A 32 -23.52 23.38 8.22
N ARG A 33 -24.64 23.01 8.83
CA ARG A 33 -25.16 23.68 10.03
C ARG A 33 -24.81 23.05 11.37
N ASN A 34 -24.36 21.75 11.40
CA ASN A 34 -23.97 21.02 12.61
C ASN A 34 -22.74 20.15 12.36
N GLN A 35 -21.69 20.73 11.80
CA GLN A 35 -20.49 19.99 11.44
C GLN A 35 -19.83 19.34 12.67
N ASP A 36 -19.66 20.09 13.77
CA ASP A 36 -19.03 19.59 15.00
C ASP A 36 -19.83 18.45 15.63
N GLU A 37 -21.18 18.54 15.63
CA GLU A 37 -22.04 17.47 16.15
C GLU A 37 -21.96 16.21 15.28
N THR A 38 -21.90 16.36 13.96
CA THR A 38 -21.73 15.25 13.01
C THR A 38 -20.38 14.56 13.22
N VAL A 39 -19.30 15.34 13.33
CA VAL A 39 -17.95 14.83 13.60
C VAL A 39 -17.91 14.05 14.91
N LEU A 40 -18.43 14.64 15.98
CA LEU A 40 -18.48 13.97 17.28
C LEU A 40 -19.26 12.66 17.22
N ARG A 41 -20.42 12.66 16.57
CA ARG A 41 -21.25 11.46 16.42
C ARG A 41 -20.49 10.37 15.62
N THR A 42 -19.90 10.73 14.49
CA THR A 42 -19.12 9.78 13.67
C THR A 42 -17.95 9.21 14.44
N ASN A 43 -17.23 10.04 15.22
CA ASN A 43 -16.12 9.56 16.04
C ASN A 43 -16.60 8.64 17.18
N LEU A 44 -17.74 8.91 17.80
CA LEU A 44 -18.31 8.03 18.83
C LEU A 44 -18.78 6.68 18.25
N GLU A 45 -19.38 6.67 17.06
CA GLU A 45 -19.71 5.43 16.35
C GLU A 45 -18.41 4.66 15.96
N ALA A 46 -17.37 5.39 15.52
CA ALA A 46 -16.06 4.82 15.22
C ALA A 46 -15.45 4.10 16.42
N VAL A 47 -15.58 4.63 17.63
CA VAL A 47 -15.08 4.01 18.86
C VAL A 47 -15.60 2.58 19.03
N GLU A 48 -16.91 2.39 18.92
CA GLU A 48 -17.52 1.05 19.10
C GLU A 48 -17.05 0.09 18.01
N GLU A 49 -17.02 0.53 16.75
CA GLU A 49 -16.60 -0.30 15.63
C GLU A 49 -15.10 -0.61 15.67
N VAL A 50 -14.24 0.35 16.04
CA VAL A 50 -12.79 0.11 16.23
C VAL A 50 -12.58 -1.01 17.25
N VAL A 51 -13.17 -0.91 18.45
CA VAL A 51 -12.97 -1.93 19.49
C VAL A 51 -13.51 -3.30 19.05
N LYS A 52 -14.64 -3.34 18.36
CA LYS A 52 -15.21 -4.56 17.78
C LYS A 52 -14.25 -5.17 16.75
N GLN A 53 -13.71 -4.39 15.83
CA GLN A 53 -12.80 -4.87 14.79
C GLN A 53 -11.44 -5.30 15.36
N LEU A 54 -10.89 -4.60 16.37
CA LEU A 54 -9.68 -5.03 17.06
C LEU A 54 -9.84 -6.44 17.66
N ARG A 55 -10.99 -6.73 18.21
CA ARG A 55 -11.31 -8.06 18.78
C ARG A 55 -11.55 -9.11 17.71
N LEU A 56 -12.37 -8.82 16.70
CA LEU A 56 -12.71 -9.76 15.62
C LEU A 56 -11.48 -10.16 14.82
N ARG A 57 -10.64 -9.18 14.46
CA ARG A 57 -9.42 -9.41 13.67
C ARG A 57 -8.22 -9.80 14.51
N ASN A 58 -8.36 -9.79 15.84
CA ASN A 58 -7.27 -10.01 16.79
C ASN A 58 -6.04 -9.13 16.51
N ILE A 59 -6.29 -7.84 16.19
CA ILE A 59 -5.21 -6.86 15.96
C ILE A 59 -4.53 -6.58 17.28
N GLY A 60 -3.19 -6.58 17.29
CA GLY A 60 -2.38 -6.32 18.48
C GLY A 60 -1.03 -5.68 18.13
N GLY A 61 -0.33 -5.24 19.14
CA GLY A 61 0.89 -4.44 19.01
C GLY A 61 0.59 -2.95 19.18
N ILE A 62 1.31 -2.09 18.49
CA ILE A 62 1.08 -0.65 18.48
C ILE A 62 -0.06 -0.35 17.51
N ILE A 63 -1.01 0.46 17.95
CA ILE A 63 -2.19 0.85 17.18
C ILE A 63 -2.32 2.37 17.28
N ILE A 64 -2.50 3.03 16.14
CA ILE A 64 -2.79 4.45 16.05
C ILE A 64 -4.17 4.59 15.43
N VAL A 65 -5.07 5.29 16.11
CA VAL A 65 -6.39 5.64 15.58
C VAL A 65 -6.39 7.13 15.27
N ASP A 66 -6.72 7.45 14.03
CA ASP A 66 -6.85 8.80 13.51
C ASP A 66 -8.34 9.15 13.46
N PHE A 67 -8.81 9.84 14.48
CA PHE A 67 -10.18 10.34 14.56
C PHE A 67 -10.32 11.63 13.76
N ILE A 68 -11.51 11.87 13.24
CA ILE A 68 -11.81 13.11 12.55
C ILE A 68 -11.55 14.30 13.50
N ASP A 69 -10.87 15.32 13.01
CA ASP A 69 -10.48 16.50 13.77
C ASP A 69 -11.67 17.13 14.51
N MET A 70 -11.45 17.36 15.80
CA MET A 70 -12.45 17.97 16.71
C MET A 70 -11.94 19.32 17.22
N THR A 71 -12.69 20.37 16.96
CA THR A 71 -12.34 21.73 17.38
C THR A 71 -12.33 21.86 18.90
N HIS A 72 -13.30 21.24 19.59
CA HIS A 72 -13.50 21.41 21.03
C HIS A 72 -12.80 20.34 21.85
N GLU A 73 -12.07 20.74 22.87
CA GLU A 73 -11.40 19.82 23.83
C GLU A 73 -12.43 18.91 24.54
N ALA A 74 -13.60 19.45 24.83
CA ALA A 74 -14.69 18.69 25.45
C ALA A 74 -15.09 17.46 24.61
N ASP A 75 -15.14 17.59 23.29
CA ASP A 75 -15.50 16.50 22.39
C ASP A 75 -14.38 15.48 22.26
N ARG A 76 -13.11 15.94 22.18
CA ARG A 76 -11.94 15.03 22.25
C ARG A 76 -11.95 14.22 23.53
N LYS A 77 -12.27 14.83 24.67
CA LYS A 77 -12.39 14.15 25.95
C LYS A 77 -13.51 13.11 25.94
N ARG A 78 -14.68 13.45 25.39
CA ARG A 78 -15.82 12.50 25.28
C ARG A 78 -15.46 11.28 24.43
N VAL A 79 -14.78 11.45 23.30
CA VAL A 79 -14.33 10.35 22.44
C VAL A 79 -13.26 9.51 23.16
N SER A 80 -12.30 10.15 23.85
CA SER A 80 -11.27 9.47 24.63
C SER A 80 -11.86 8.63 25.77
N ASP A 81 -12.82 9.18 26.51
CA ASP A 81 -13.48 8.49 27.62
C ASP A 81 -14.32 7.31 27.10
N ALA A 82 -15.05 7.51 25.99
CA ALA A 82 -15.82 6.45 25.33
C ALA A 82 -14.92 5.30 24.87
N LEU A 83 -13.78 5.59 24.23
CA LEU A 83 -12.82 4.59 23.78
C LEU A 83 -12.22 3.82 24.99
N SER A 84 -11.82 4.54 26.03
CA SER A 84 -11.33 3.92 27.27
C SER A 84 -12.36 2.98 27.89
N GLN A 85 -13.63 3.35 27.88
CA GLN A 85 -14.71 2.54 28.41
C GLN A 85 -15.02 1.32 27.52
N ALA A 86 -15.02 1.49 26.20
CA ALA A 86 -15.21 0.41 25.24
C ALA A 86 -14.09 -0.65 25.35
N LEU A 87 -12.84 -0.20 25.53
CA LEU A 87 -11.67 -1.09 25.69
C LEU A 87 -11.73 -1.93 26.97
N LYS A 88 -12.43 -1.52 28.03
CA LYS A 88 -12.62 -2.35 29.23
C LYS A 88 -13.37 -3.65 28.97
N ARG A 89 -14.14 -3.71 27.88
CA ARG A 89 -14.84 -4.93 27.43
C ARG A 89 -13.93 -5.92 26.70
N ASP A 90 -12.70 -5.51 26.37
CA ASP A 90 -11.72 -6.38 25.72
C ASP A 90 -10.98 -7.24 26.76
N LYS A 91 -10.85 -8.54 26.47
CA LYS A 91 -10.09 -9.47 27.32
C LYS A 91 -8.57 -9.28 27.18
N ALA A 92 -8.10 -8.68 26.10
CA ALA A 92 -6.69 -8.41 25.90
C ALA A 92 -6.28 -7.17 26.70
N ARG A 93 -5.10 -7.22 27.29
CA ARG A 93 -4.53 -6.06 28.02
C ARG A 93 -4.23 -4.94 27.02
N THR A 94 -4.83 -3.78 27.26
CA THR A 94 -4.66 -2.56 26.46
C THR A 94 -4.08 -1.45 27.32
N SER A 95 -3.28 -0.57 26.70
CA SER A 95 -2.80 0.69 27.29
C SER A 95 -3.00 1.78 26.26
N MET A 96 -3.59 2.90 26.63
CA MET A 96 -3.95 4.00 25.74
C MET A 96 -3.40 5.30 26.30
N LEU A 97 -2.85 6.16 25.44
CA LEU A 97 -2.51 7.54 25.75
C LEU A 97 -3.72 8.44 25.51
N LYS A 98 -3.69 9.65 26.08
CA LYS A 98 -4.71 10.65 25.82
C LYS A 98 -4.73 11.02 24.33
N ILE A 99 -5.91 11.35 23.82
CA ILE A 99 -6.06 11.86 22.47
C ILE A 99 -5.26 13.16 22.29
N SER A 100 -4.53 13.26 21.20
CA SER A 100 -3.75 14.45 20.86
C SER A 100 -4.64 15.59 20.35
N GLU A 101 -4.08 16.78 20.19
CA GLU A 101 -4.78 17.93 19.57
C GLU A 101 -5.14 17.66 18.10
N LEU A 102 -4.39 16.78 17.45
CA LEU A 102 -4.62 16.34 16.06
C LEU A 102 -5.60 15.16 15.95
N GLY A 103 -6.37 14.82 16.99
CA GLY A 103 -7.31 13.70 16.92
C GLY A 103 -6.70 12.30 17.07
N LEU A 104 -5.36 12.18 17.15
CA LEU A 104 -4.68 10.90 17.19
C LEU A 104 -4.75 10.24 18.57
N VAL A 105 -5.10 8.97 18.60
CA VAL A 105 -4.98 8.09 19.76
C VAL A 105 -3.89 7.06 19.53
N GLN A 106 -2.92 7.02 20.44
CA GLN A 106 -1.89 5.99 20.47
C GLN A 106 -2.24 4.96 21.55
N MET A 107 -2.28 3.69 21.17
CA MET A 107 -2.54 2.62 22.10
C MET A 107 -1.71 1.38 21.80
N THR A 108 -1.58 0.53 22.81
CA THR A 108 -1.03 -0.82 22.66
C THR A 108 -2.05 -1.85 23.07
N ARG A 109 -2.09 -2.97 22.36
CA ARG A 109 -2.92 -4.12 22.69
C ARG A 109 -2.07 -5.39 22.69
N LYS A 110 -2.11 -6.16 23.75
CA LYS A 110 -1.33 -7.40 23.86
C LYS A 110 -1.76 -8.38 22.77
N ARG A 111 -0.81 -8.86 21.96
CA ARG A 111 -1.05 -9.96 21.02
C ARG A 111 -1.28 -11.26 21.81
N THR A 112 -2.40 -11.90 21.60
CA THR A 112 -2.75 -13.17 22.26
C THR A 112 -2.62 -14.38 21.34
N ARG A 113 -2.77 -14.14 20.03
CA ARG A 113 -2.63 -15.11 18.92
C ARG A 113 -2.35 -14.33 17.63
N GLU A 114 -2.16 -15.04 16.53
CA GLU A 114 -2.03 -14.43 15.21
C GLU A 114 -3.28 -13.62 14.81
N SER A 115 -3.10 -12.61 14.00
CA SER A 115 -4.22 -11.81 13.45
C SER A 115 -4.99 -12.64 12.42
N LEU A 116 -6.28 -12.32 12.26
CA LEU A 116 -7.13 -12.97 11.25
C LEU A 116 -6.53 -12.80 9.83
N GLU A 117 -5.93 -11.66 9.55
CA GLU A 117 -5.27 -11.40 8.27
C GLU A 117 -4.11 -12.37 8.03
N ALA A 118 -3.22 -12.54 9.02
CA ALA A 118 -2.10 -13.48 8.90
C ALA A 118 -2.54 -14.94 8.70
N MET A 119 -3.70 -15.32 9.24
CA MET A 119 -4.24 -16.68 9.08
C MET A 119 -4.93 -16.92 7.73
N LEU A 120 -5.45 -15.87 7.09
CA LEU A 120 -6.31 -16.00 5.91
C LEU A 120 -5.66 -15.50 4.61
N THR A 121 -4.49 -14.86 4.69
CA THR A 121 -3.85 -14.24 3.52
C THR A 121 -2.40 -14.66 3.39
N GLU A 122 -1.90 -14.57 2.16
CA GLU A 122 -0.50 -14.76 1.82
C GLU A 122 0.08 -13.47 1.24
N THR A 123 1.40 -13.32 1.30
CA THR A 123 2.08 -12.18 0.69
C THR A 123 1.84 -12.18 -0.82
N CYS A 124 1.37 -11.07 -1.37
CA CYS A 124 1.11 -10.93 -2.79
C CYS A 124 2.40 -11.22 -3.60
N PRO A 125 2.40 -12.20 -4.54
CA PRO A 125 3.59 -12.54 -5.30
C PRO A 125 4.04 -11.45 -6.27
N THR A 126 3.15 -10.51 -6.62
CA THR A 126 3.47 -9.42 -7.55
C THR A 126 4.18 -8.25 -6.88
N CYS A 127 3.68 -7.79 -5.71
CA CYS A 127 4.23 -6.62 -5.03
C CYS A 127 5.02 -6.96 -3.76
N HIS A 128 5.07 -8.24 -3.36
CA HIS A 128 5.75 -8.72 -2.16
C HIS A 128 5.41 -7.92 -0.89
N GLY A 129 4.13 -7.52 -0.76
CA GLY A 129 3.65 -6.73 0.37
C GLY A 129 3.82 -5.21 0.25
N CYS A 130 4.50 -4.71 -0.82
CA CYS A 130 4.72 -3.27 -1.00
C CYS A 130 3.46 -2.48 -1.41
N ARG A 131 2.36 -3.16 -1.77
CA ARG A 131 1.06 -2.60 -2.23
C ARG A 131 1.10 -1.82 -3.53
N VAL A 132 2.27 -1.49 -4.02
CA VAL A 132 2.49 -0.77 -5.27
C VAL A 132 3.44 -1.55 -6.16
N VAL A 133 3.25 -1.42 -7.46
CA VAL A 133 4.16 -1.93 -8.49
C VAL A 133 4.59 -0.79 -9.38
N LYS A 134 5.75 -0.94 -10.01
CA LYS A 134 6.23 0.04 -10.99
C LYS A 134 5.27 0.08 -12.19
N SER A 135 5.04 1.28 -12.74
CA SER A 135 4.28 1.43 -13.98
C SER A 135 5.01 0.78 -15.16
N VAL A 136 4.25 0.41 -16.20
CA VAL A 136 4.81 -0.18 -17.42
C VAL A 136 5.89 0.71 -18.04
N ALA A 137 5.68 2.03 -18.04
CA ALA A 137 6.68 3.00 -18.51
C ALA A 137 7.98 2.95 -17.69
N THR A 138 7.87 2.83 -16.36
CA THR A 138 9.04 2.71 -15.48
C THR A 138 9.78 1.39 -15.73
N LEU A 139 9.06 0.29 -15.92
CA LEU A 139 9.63 -1.01 -16.22
C LEU A 139 10.33 -1.02 -17.59
N ALA A 140 9.72 -0.39 -18.60
CA ALA A 140 10.33 -0.20 -19.92
C ALA A 140 11.68 0.56 -19.82
N ALA A 141 11.72 1.64 -19.06
CA ALA A 141 12.96 2.37 -18.80
C ALA A 141 14.00 1.53 -18.03
N ASP A 142 13.56 0.67 -17.09
CA ASP A 142 14.46 -0.24 -16.38
C ASP A 142 15.06 -1.29 -17.33
N VAL A 143 14.28 -1.81 -18.27
CA VAL A 143 14.74 -2.74 -19.32
C VAL A 143 15.82 -2.05 -20.18
N LEU A 144 15.56 -0.85 -20.69
CA LEU A 144 16.53 -0.11 -21.50
C LEU A 144 17.83 0.17 -20.72
N ARG A 145 17.73 0.56 -19.44
CA ARG A 145 18.91 0.72 -18.58
C ARG A 145 19.65 -0.61 -18.34
N GLY A 146 18.91 -1.71 -18.23
CA GLY A 146 19.49 -3.06 -18.14
C GLY A 146 20.29 -3.42 -19.39
N ILE A 147 19.71 -3.18 -20.56
CA ILE A 147 20.36 -3.38 -21.88
C ILE A 147 21.64 -2.56 -21.99
N GLN A 148 21.58 -1.26 -21.63
CA GLN A 148 22.77 -0.38 -21.67
C GLN A 148 23.89 -0.88 -20.77
N ARG A 149 23.56 -1.34 -19.56
CA ARG A 149 24.54 -1.93 -18.63
C ARG A 149 25.12 -3.24 -19.15
N ALA A 150 24.31 -4.08 -19.79
CA ALA A 150 24.75 -5.34 -20.35
C ALA A 150 25.69 -5.12 -21.55
N ALA A 151 25.35 -4.23 -22.48
CA ALA A 151 26.22 -3.86 -23.61
C ALA A 151 27.56 -3.27 -23.14
N GLY A 152 27.54 -2.41 -22.10
CA GLY A 152 28.78 -1.84 -21.54
C GLY A 152 29.72 -2.85 -20.88
N ARG A 153 29.18 -3.98 -20.40
CA ARG A 153 30.00 -5.08 -19.83
C ARG A 153 30.64 -5.98 -20.88
N ASN A 154 30.02 -6.05 -22.05
CA ASN A 154 30.53 -6.89 -23.14
C ASN A 154 30.43 -6.13 -24.47
N PRO A 155 31.47 -5.33 -24.83
CA PRO A 155 31.44 -4.50 -26.03
C PRO A 155 31.42 -5.27 -27.37
N GLN A 156 31.64 -6.58 -27.34
CA GLN A 156 31.62 -7.44 -28.55
C GLN A 156 30.26 -8.06 -28.83
N THR A 157 29.23 -7.62 -28.13
CA THR A 157 27.86 -8.13 -28.30
C THR A 157 27.19 -7.41 -29.46
N ASP A 158 26.77 -8.15 -30.48
CA ASP A 158 26.05 -7.59 -31.65
C ASP A 158 24.54 -7.68 -31.49
N LEU A 159 24.08 -8.60 -30.67
CA LEU A 159 22.65 -8.85 -30.44
C LEU A 159 22.35 -9.02 -28.94
N LEU A 160 21.41 -8.21 -28.46
CA LEU A 160 20.83 -8.35 -27.11
C LEU A 160 19.37 -8.78 -27.21
N VAL A 161 19.03 -9.88 -26.57
CA VAL A 161 17.65 -10.36 -26.47
C VAL A 161 17.16 -10.09 -25.05
N ALA A 162 16.15 -9.24 -24.92
CA ALA A 162 15.50 -8.99 -23.66
C ALA A 162 14.17 -9.75 -23.61
N LYS A 163 14.07 -10.70 -22.67
CA LYS A 163 12.80 -11.35 -22.34
C LYS A 163 12.06 -10.49 -21.32
N VAL A 164 10.86 -10.06 -21.64
CA VAL A 164 10.09 -9.11 -20.86
C VAL A 164 8.61 -9.53 -20.80
N ASN A 165 7.87 -8.97 -19.83
CA ASN A 165 6.42 -9.12 -19.81
C ASN A 165 5.78 -8.55 -21.09
N PRO A 166 4.69 -9.17 -21.62
CA PRO A 166 4.03 -8.72 -22.86
C PRO A 166 3.62 -7.24 -22.87
N GLU A 167 3.18 -6.70 -21.73
CA GLU A 167 2.80 -5.28 -21.64
C GLU A 167 3.99 -4.35 -21.82
N VAL A 168 5.15 -4.72 -21.27
CA VAL A 168 6.40 -3.95 -21.41
C VAL A 168 6.90 -4.02 -22.85
N ALA A 169 6.85 -5.20 -23.48
CA ALA A 169 7.22 -5.35 -24.89
C ALA A 169 6.35 -4.46 -25.79
N ARG A 170 5.03 -4.51 -25.60
CA ARG A 170 4.07 -3.68 -26.35
C ARG A 170 4.34 -2.20 -26.13
N TYR A 171 4.58 -1.77 -24.88
CA TYR A 171 4.88 -0.38 -24.58
C TYR A 171 6.12 0.11 -25.33
N LEU A 172 7.21 -0.66 -25.33
CA LEU A 172 8.46 -0.30 -26.01
C LEU A 172 8.34 -0.30 -27.54
N TYR A 173 7.46 -1.14 -28.12
CA TYR A 173 7.27 -1.14 -29.57
C TYR A 173 6.26 -0.09 -30.05
N ASP A 174 5.16 0.10 -29.33
CA ASP A 174 4.03 0.91 -29.79
C ASP A 174 4.06 2.35 -29.26
N VAL A 175 4.55 2.55 -28.03
CA VAL A 175 4.48 3.85 -27.37
C VAL A 175 5.85 4.55 -27.34
N ASP A 176 6.91 3.82 -27.03
CA ASP A 176 8.26 4.38 -26.84
C ASP A 176 9.30 3.74 -27.78
N SER A 177 8.91 3.49 -29.01
CA SER A 177 9.80 2.92 -30.04
C SER A 177 11.04 3.76 -30.31
N LYS A 178 10.93 5.11 -30.16
CA LYS A 178 12.07 6.01 -30.27
C LYS A 178 13.16 5.75 -29.23
N ALA A 179 12.80 5.48 -27.99
CA ALA A 179 13.78 5.18 -26.95
C ALA A 179 14.52 3.87 -27.22
N LEU A 180 13.82 2.86 -27.76
CA LEU A 180 14.42 1.60 -28.17
C LEU A 180 15.41 1.84 -29.33
N GLN A 181 14.99 2.52 -30.40
CA GLN A 181 15.82 2.83 -31.57
C GLN A 181 17.04 3.68 -31.20
N THR A 182 16.85 4.75 -30.43
CA THR A 182 17.96 5.59 -29.95
C THR A 182 18.95 4.78 -29.12
N THR A 183 18.47 3.80 -28.37
CA THR A 183 19.33 2.92 -27.56
C THR A 183 20.13 1.98 -28.45
N GLU A 184 19.53 1.41 -29.50
CA GLU A 184 20.22 0.58 -30.51
C GLU A 184 21.31 1.40 -31.23
N GLU A 185 20.96 2.57 -31.73
CA GLU A 185 21.90 3.46 -32.45
C GLU A 185 23.10 3.87 -31.59
N ARG A 186 22.82 4.21 -30.31
CA ARG A 186 23.88 4.65 -29.38
C ARG A 186 24.81 3.51 -28.98
N LEU A 187 24.31 2.30 -28.88
CA LEU A 187 25.10 1.14 -28.45
C LEU A 187 25.74 0.38 -29.63
N GLY A 188 25.25 0.60 -30.85
CA GLY A 188 25.65 -0.16 -32.03
C GLY A 188 25.23 -1.64 -31.96
N VAL A 189 24.23 -1.96 -31.18
CA VAL A 189 23.78 -3.33 -30.87
C VAL A 189 22.33 -3.49 -31.28
N LYS A 190 21.98 -4.61 -31.91
CA LYS A 190 20.59 -4.93 -32.22
C LYS A 190 19.86 -5.43 -30.96
N ILE A 191 18.69 -4.89 -30.69
CA ILE A 191 17.87 -5.26 -29.54
C ILE A 191 16.62 -6.01 -30.00
N VAL A 192 16.40 -7.19 -29.47
CA VAL A 192 15.19 -7.99 -29.72
C VAL A 192 14.44 -8.18 -28.42
N LEU A 193 13.19 -7.70 -28.37
CA LEU A 193 12.32 -7.94 -27.24
C LEU A 193 11.51 -9.22 -27.47
N ARG A 194 11.60 -10.18 -26.55
CA ARG A 194 10.78 -11.39 -26.52
C ARG A 194 9.77 -11.28 -25.39
N SER A 195 8.50 -11.28 -25.72
CA SER A 195 7.43 -11.34 -24.72
C SER A 195 7.33 -12.73 -24.10
N SER A 196 7.13 -12.79 -22.79
CA SER A 196 6.90 -14.03 -22.05
C SER A 196 5.97 -13.79 -20.88
N GLU A 197 4.87 -14.52 -20.82
CA GLU A 197 3.89 -14.47 -19.72
C GLU A 197 4.45 -15.03 -18.41
N THR A 198 5.50 -15.86 -18.48
CA THR A 198 6.15 -16.41 -17.30
C THR A 198 7.01 -15.39 -16.54
N ILE A 199 7.32 -14.26 -17.18
CA ILE A 199 8.09 -13.17 -16.55
C ILE A 199 7.13 -12.24 -15.82
N GLN A 200 7.35 -12.11 -14.52
CA GLN A 200 6.58 -11.16 -13.69
C GLN A 200 6.77 -9.73 -14.19
N PRO A 201 5.74 -8.86 -14.05
CA PRO A 201 5.80 -7.48 -14.54
C PRO A 201 7.00 -6.65 -14.07
N GLY A 202 7.64 -7.01 -12.97
CA GLY A 202 8.82 -6.29 -12.44
C GLY A 202 10.18 -6.88 -12.82
N ALA A 203 10.21 -8.01 -13.53
CA ALA A 203 11.41 -8.74 -13.89
C ALA A 203 11.68 -8.70 -15.41
N PHE A 204 12.93 -8.90 -15.79
CA PHE A 204 13.33 -9.14 -17.17
C PHE A 204 14.61 -9.98 -17.19
N GLU A 205 14.82 -10.72 -18.25
CA GLU A 205 16.01 -11.51 -18.50
C GLU A 205 16.74 -10.97 -19.73
N LEU A 206 18.06 -10.87 -19.66
CA LEU A 206 18.90 -10.47 -20.78
C LEU A 206 19.77 -11.63 -21.24
N LEU A 207 19.69 -11.93 -22.52
CA LEU A 207 20.50 -12.92 -23.20
C LEU A 207 21.41 -12.16 -24.20
N GLN A 208 22.68 -12.43 -24.18
CA GLN A 208 23.67 -11.89 -25.10
C GLN A 208 24.00 -12.94 -26.13
N ALA A 209 24.03 -12.58 -27.39
CA ALA A 209 24.56 -13.40 -28.45
C ALA A 209 25.67 -12.62 -29.17
N THR A 210 26.83 -13.23 -29.30
CA THR A 210 27.86 -12.78 -30.25
C THR A 210 27.49 -13.40 -31.60
N ALA A 211 27.61 -12.65 -32.69
CA ALA A 211 27.53 -13.24 -34.00
C ALA A 211 28.58 -14.36 -34.08
N ALA A 212 28.13 -15.58 -34.31
CA ALA A 212 29.05 -16.65 -34.62
C ALA A 212 29.79 -16.27 -35.91
N ALA A 213 31.11 -16.21 -35.83
CA ALA A 213 31.97 -15.96 -36.97
C ALA A 213 31.81 -17.04 -38.03
#